data_c776125461b6026fae6711b7105b409d
#
_entry.id   c776125461b6026fae6711b7105b409d
#
_cell.length_a   1.000
_cell.length_b   1.000
_cell.length_c   1.000
_cell.angle_alpha   90.00
_cell.angle_beta   90.00
_cell.angle_gamma   90.00
#
_symmetry.space_group_name_H-M   'P 1'
#
loop_
_entity.id
_entity.type
_entity.pdbx_description
1 polymer ?
#
loop_
_entity_poly.entity_id
_entity_poly.type
_entity_poly.pdbx_seq_one_letter_code
_entity_poly.pdbx_strand_id
1 'polypeptide(L)'
;MTRPRTAGTGAVVPPYPRAMTHVLVLNGPNLGRLGVREPEIYGHASMADLEREAAVWGSELGVTVDVRQTDDESELVGWLHEAVDTRAHVVLNPAAFTHYSYALRDAAAQVTTSGLLLVEVHLSNPASRESFRHYSVVAGIATGTIAGFGFDSYRLALGALAHKLQP
;
A
#
# COMPACT_ATOMS: atom_id res chain seq x y z
N MET A 1 -42.15 13.32 -51.53
CA MET A 1 -42.32 13.68 -50.12
C MET A 1 -41.60 12.66 -49.28
N THR A 2 -40.39 12.96 -48.84
CA THR A 2 -39.53 12.06 -48.04
C THR A 2 -39.53 12.56 -46.57
N ARG A 3 -39.98 11.73 -45.65
CA ARG A 3 -39.97 12.02 -44.20
C ARG A 3 -38.53 11.93 -43.63
N PRO A 4 -38.11 12.85 -42.76
CA PRO A 4 -36.83 12.76 -42.09
C PRO A 4 -36.88 11.70 -40.96
N ARG A 5 -35.85 10.86 -40.93
CA ARG A 5 -35.60 9.89 -39.81
C ARG A 5 -35.13 10.70 -38.60
N THR A 6 -35.88 10.63 -37.50
CA THR A 6 -35.45 11.12 -36.19
C THR A 6 -34.36 10.21 -35.66
N ALA A 7 -33.15 10.74 -35.45
CA ALA A 7 -32.08 10.08 -34.75
C ALA A 7 -32.45 9.99 -33.26
N GLY A 8 -32.63 8.76 -32.76
CA GLY A 8 -32.81 8.50 -31.34
C GLY A 8 -31.50 8.80 -30.61
N THR A 9 -31.52 9.77 -29.72
CA THR A 9 -30.45 10.01 -28.75
C THR A 9 -30.47 8.84 -27.75
N GLY A 10 -29.59 7.85 -27.99
CA GLY A 10 -29.33 6.81 -27.02
C GLY A 10 -28.77 7.45 -25.75
N ALA A 11 -29.54 7.44 -24.67
CA ALA A 11 -29.05 7.82 -23.36
C ALA A 11 -27.91 6.85 -23.00
N VAL A 12 -26.68 7.39 -22.91
CA VAL A 12 -25.54 6.65 -22.39
C VAL A 12 -25.82 6.46 -20.90
N VAL A 13 -26.20 5.25 -20.53
CA VAL A 13 -26.31 4.85 -19.12
C VAL A 13 -24.90 4.96 -18.54
N PRO A 14 -24.68 5.80 -17.50
CA PRO A 14 -23.36 5.88 -16.90
C PRO A 14 -22.96 4.50 -16.38
N PRO A 15 -21.71 4.09 -16.54
CA PRO A 15 -21.24 2.82 -16.01
C PRO A 15 -21.49 2.81 -14.49
N TYR A 16 -21.92 1.65 -13.97
CA TYR A 16 -22.08 1.42 -12.54
C TYR A 16 -20.93 2.05 -11.76
N PRO A 17 -21.17 2.64 -10.56
CA PRO A 17 -20.10 3.21 -9.78
C PRO A 17 -19.02 2.15 -9.62
N ARG A 18 -17.84 2.44 -10.15
CA ARG A 18 -16.67 1.55 -10.07
C ARG A 18 -16.42 1.35 -8.60
N ALA A 19 -16.47 0.09 -8.13
CA ALA A 19 -16.15 -0.21 -6.74
C ALA A 19 -14.80 0.45 -6.42
N MET A 20 -14.77 1.26 -5.36
CA MET A 20 -13.55 1.96 -4.99
C MET A 20 -12.46 0.93 -4.72
N THR A 21 -11.31 1.13 -5.34
CA THR A 21 -10.15 0.27 -5.12
C THR A 21 -9.74 0.34 -3.66
N HIS A 22 -9.60 -0.82 -3.03
CA HIS A 22 -9.20 -0.93 -1.63
C HIS A 22 -7.70 -1.18 -1.52
N VAL A 23 -7.05 -0.46 -0.60
CA VAL A 23 -5.62 -0.57 -0.30
C VAL A 23 -5.44 -0.80 1.19
N LEU A 24 -4.78 -1.88 1.57
CA LEU A 24 -4.31 -2.12 2.92
C LEU A 24 -2.90 -1.52 3.07
N VAL A 25 -2.73 -0.65 4.07
CA VAL A 25 -1.41 -0.11 4.48
C VAL A 25 -1.00 -0.86 5.73
N LEU A 26 -0.12 -1.84 5.55
CA LEU A 26 0.28 -2.79 6.57
C LEU A 26 1.65 -2.44 7.14
N ASN A 27 1.74 -2.38 8.46
CA ASN A 27 2.92 -1.93 9.18
C ASN A 27 3.39 -3.01 10.17
N GLY A 28 4.65 -3.37 10.08
CA GLY A 28 5.30 -4.38 10.90
C GLY A 28 5.83 -3.85 12.24
N PRO A 29 6.75 -4.60 12.88
CA PRO A 29 7.13 -4.41 14.26
C PRO A 29 7.77 -3.06 14.56
N ASN A 30 7.52 -2.59 15.77
CA ASN A 30 8.02 -1.33 16.35
C ASN A 30 7.46 -0.04 15.72
N LEU A 31 6.69 -0.10 14.64
CA LEU A 31 6.11 1.09 14.02
C LEU A 31 4.99 1.71 14.88
N GLY A 32 4.35 0.94 15.75
CA GLY A 32 3.46 1.47 16.79
C GLY A 32 4.13 2.42 17.80
N ARG A 33 5.47 2.46 17.82
CA ARG A 33 6.27 3.37 18.66
C ARG A 33 6.78 4.61 17.92
N LEU A 34 6.28 4.87 16.70
CA LEU A 34 6.58 6.09 15.96
C LEU A 34 6.22 7.34 16.76
N GLY A 35 7.02 8.40 16.59
CA GLY A 35 6.90 9.64 17.34
C GLY A 35 7.55 9.62 18.72
N VAL A 36 7.83 8.43 19.28
CA VAL A 36 8.51 8.25 20.58
C VAL A 36 9.89 7.65 20.42
N ARG A 37 10.06 6.72 19.45
CA ARG A 37 11.31 6.01 19.20
C ARG A 37 12.10 6.71 18.08
N GLU A 38 13.39 7.01 18.35
CA GLU A 38 14.36 7.53 17.38
C GLU A 38 13.79 8.67 16.50
N PRO A 39 13.28 9.77 17.09
CA PRO A 39 12.62 10.84 16.31
C PRO A 39 13.57 11.52 15.30
N GLU A 40 14.87 11.47 15.53
CA GLU A 40 15.91 11.94 14.60
C GLU A 40 16.00 11.12 13.32
N ILE A 41 15.52 9.86 13.31
CA ILE A 41 15.50 8.95 12.15
C ILE A 41 14.11 8.89 11.51
N TYR A 42 13.06 8.78 12.34
CA TYR A 42 11.68 8.50 11.88
C TYR A 42 10.76 9.73 11.96
N GLY A 43 11.20 10.85 12.58
CA GLY A 43 10.37 12.03 12.83
C GLY A 43 9.46 11.88 14.05
N HIS A 44 8.65 12.92 14.31
CA HIS A 44 7.73 12.99 15.46
C HIS A 44 6.32 12.49 15.16
N ALA A 45 6.00 12.18 13.91
CA ALA A 45 4.68 11.72 13.52
C ALA A 45 4.40 10.30 14.05
N SER A 46 3.18 10.08 14.51
CA SER A 46 2.69 8.83 15.09
C SER A 46 1.95 7.97 14.07
N MET A 47 1.60 6.72 14.46
CA MET A 47 0.71 5.88 13.64
C MET A 47 -0.68 6.52 13.46
N ALA A 48 -1.21 7.20 14.47
CA ALA A 48 -2.48 7.91 14.34
C ALA A 48 -2.40 9.08 13.34
N ASP A 49 -1.23 9.72 13.20
CA ASP A 49 -0.99 10.71 12.15
C ASP A 49 -0.99 10.05 10.78
N LEU A 50 -0.34 8.90 10.63
CA LEU A 50 -0.35 8.14 9.37
C LEU A 50 -1.77 7.72 8.96
N GLU A 51 -2.57 7.21 9.89
CA GLU A 51 -3.97 6.83 9.63
C GLU A 51 -4.77 8.01 9.10
N ARG A 52 -4.66 9.17 9.75
CA ARG A 52 -5.35 10.39 9.34
C ARG A 52 -4.91 10.89 7.97
N GLU A 53 -3.60 10.94 7.73
CA GLU A 53 -3.04 11.41 6.47
C GLU A 53 -3.33 10.44 5.32
N ALA A 54 -3.22 9.13 5.55
CA ALA A 54 -3.54 8.11 4.55
C ALA A 54 -5.00 8.14 4.11
N ALA A 55 -5.94 8.46 5.02
CA ALA A 55 -7.34 8.65 4.67
C ALA A 55 -7.54 9.85 3.73
N VAL A 56 -6.83 10.95 3.98
CA VAL A 56 -6.87 12.15 3.10
C VAL A 56 -6.29 11.81 1.73
N TRP A 57 -5.08 11.23 1.68
CA TRP A 57 -4.44 10.84 0.40
C TRP A 57 -5.29 9.84 -0.38
N GLY A 58 -5.90 8.86 0.30
CA GLY A 58 -6.81 7.90 -0.33
C GLY A 58 -8.01 8.59 -0.99
N SER A 59 -8.63 9.53 -0.29
CA SER A 59 -9.75 10.33 -0.82
C SER A 59 -9.35 11.12 -2.07
N GLU A 60 -8.18 11.77 -2.05
CA GLU A 60 -7.65 12.53 -3.19
C GLU A 60 -7.35 11.64 -4.40
N LEU A 61 -6.91 10.41 -4.15
CA LEU A 61 -6.55 9.43 -5.19
C LEU A 61 -7.73 8.55 -5.67
N GLY A 62 -8.90 8.66 -5.03
CA GLY A 62 -10.07 7.86 -5.35
C GLY A 62 -9.96 6.40 -4.93
N VAL A 63 -9.21 6.11 -3.87
CA VAL A 63 -9.06 4.78 -3.25
C VAL A 63 -9.49 4.80 -1.79
N THR A 64 -9.94 3.66 -1.27
CA THR A 64 -10.14 3.47 0.17
C THR A 64 -8.88 2.91 0.80
N VAL A 65 -8.48 3.45 1.94
CA VAL A 65 -7.25 3.05 2.63
C VAL A 65 -7.60 2.57 4.04
N ASP A 66 -7.07 1.41 4.42
CA ASP A 66 -7.13 0.87 5.77
C ASP A 66 -5.69 0.68 6.28
N VAL A 67 -5.35 1.37 7.37
CA VAL A 67 -4.01 1.36 7.96
C VAL A 67 -4.01 0.46 9.19
N ARG A 68 -3.09 -0.49 9.22
CA ARG A 68 -2.93 -1.45 10.33
C ARG A 68 -1.48 -1.54 10.76
N GLN A 69 -1.25 -1.88 12.02
CA GLN A 69 0.08 -2.12 12.57
C GLN A 69 0.05 -3.30 13.52
N THR A 70 1.07 -4.13 13.47
CA THR A 70 1.29 -5.22 14.43
C THR A 70 2.78 -5.47 14.66
N ASP A 71 3.11 -5.97 15.85
CA ASP A 71 4.43 -6.50 16.14
C ASP A 71 4.48 -8.04 15.93
N ASP A 72 3.32 -8.67 15.65
CA ASP A 72 3.18 -10.10 15.44
C ASP A 72 3.30 -10.45 13.95
N GLU A 73 4.31 -11.26 13.62
CA GLU A 73 4.54 -11.73 12.25
C GLU A 73 3.39 -12.57 11.70
N SER A 74 2.79 -13.43 12.54
CA SER A 74 1.66 -14.28 12.14
C SER A 74 0.43 -13.45 11.77
N GLU A 75 0.16 -12.39 12.53
CA GLU A 75 -0.94 -11.48 12.24
C GLU A 75 -0.69 -10.72 10.92
N LEU A 76 0.53 -10.25 10.69
CA LEU A 76 0.90 -9.56 9.44
C LEU A 76 0.76 -10.49 8.22
N VAL A 77 1.16 -11.75 8.34
CA VAL A 77 0.93 -12.80 7.33
C VAL A 77 -0.56 -13.00 7.07
N GLY A 78 -1.38 -13.06 8.13
CA GLY A 78 -2.83 -13.19 8.03
C GLY A 78 -3.47 -12.03 7.25
N TRP A 79 -3.02 -10.80 7.44
CA TRP A 79 -3.51 -9.64 6.69
C TRP A 79 -3.12 -9.66 5.21
N LEU A 80 -1.98 -10.27 4.86
CA LEU A 80 -1.61 -10.48 3.45
C LEU A 80 -2.52 -11.53 2.78
N HIS A 81 -2.91 -12.58 3.51
CA HIS A 81 -3.92 -13.53 3.02
C HIS A 81 -5.27 -12.84 2.84
N GLU A 82 -5.71 -12.03 3.82
CA GLU A 82 -6.93 -11.22 3.71
C GLU A 82 -6.90 -10.31 2.48
N ALA A 83 -5.75 -9.68 2.18
CA ALA A 83 -5.60 -8.86 0.98
C ALA A 83 -5.89 -9.63 -0.30
N VAL A 84 -5.43 -10.88 -0.40
CA VAL A 84 -5.71 -11.76 -1.55
C VAL A 84 -7.21 -12.08 -1.62
N ASP A 85 -7.80 -12.48 -0.50
CA ASP A 85 -9.21 -12.92 -0.42
C ASP A 85 -10.18 -11.78 -0.74
N THR A 86 -9.87 -10.56 -0.26
CA THR A 86 -10.70 -9.36 -0.47
C THR A 86 -10.35 -8.56 -1.72
N ARG A 87 -9.34 -9.00 -2.48
CA ARG A 87 -8.85 -8.31 -3.68
C ARG A 87 -8.33 -6.90 -3.39
N ALA A 88 -7.73 -6.68 -2.23
CA ALA A 88 -7.10 -5.42 -1.84
C ALA A 88 -5.64 -5.35 -2.34
N HIS A 89 -5.22 -4.17 -2.80
CA HIS A 89 -3.81 -3.88 -3.04
C HIS A 89 -3.10 -3.58 -1.71
N VAL A 90 -1.77 -3.62 -1.69
CA VAL A 90 -1.01 -3.53 -0.45
C VAL A 90 0.10 -2.49 -0.54
N VAL A 91 0.19 -1.63 0.45
CA VAL A 91 1.41 -0.88 0.81
C VAL A 91 1.96 -1.52 2.08
N LEU A 92 3.12 -2.13 2.00
CA LEU A 92 3.71 -2.91 3.09
C LEU A 92 4.98 -2.25 3.62
N ASN A 93 4.96 -1.83 4.88
CA ASN A 93 6.19 -1.54 5.63
C ASN A 93 6.49 -2.71 6.57
N PRO A 94 7.30 -3.67 6.13
CA PRO A 94 7.55 -4.88 6.92
C PRO A 94 8.51 -4.65 8.09
N ALA A 95 9.06 -3.44 8.21
CA ALA A 95 10.09 -3.10 9.18
C ALA A 95 11.25 -4.13 9.18
N ALA A 96 11.69 -4.62 10.34
CA ALA A 96 12.81 -5.56 10.41
C ALA A 96 12.51 -6.92 9.76
N PHE A 97 11.25 -7.32 9.63
CA PHE A 97 10.89 -8.59 9.00
C PHE A 97 11.37 -8.69 7.55
N THR A 98 11.52 -7.55 6.86
CA THR A 98 12.01 -7.54 5.46
C THR A 98 13.40 -8.14 5.30
N HIS A 99 14.22 -8.17 6.37
CA HIS A 99 15.61 -8.63 6.28
C HIS A 99 15.76 -10.15 6.43
N TYR A 100 14.73 -10.87 6.92
CA TYR A 100 14.87 -12.28 7.23
C TYR A 100 13.60 -13.13 7.14
N SER A 101 12.39 -12.53 7.12
CA SER A 101 11.16 -13.32 7.14
C SER A 101 10.81 -13.91 5.79
N TYR A 102 11.12 -15.16 5.58
CA TYR A 102 10.67 -15.91 4.40
C TYR A 102 9.18 -16.22 4.46
N ALA A 103 8.59 -16.39 5.66
CA ALA A 103 7.15 -16.58 5.82
C ALA A 103 6.38 -15.35 5.30
N LEU A 104 6.80 -14.15 5.70
CA LEU A 104 6.20 -12.91 5.22
C LEU A 104 6.40 -12.72 3.71
N ARG A 105 7.62 -13.02 3.21
CA ARG A 105 7.92 -12.99 1.77
C ARG A 105 6.96 -13.86 0.98
N ASP A 106 6.73 -15.09 1.42
CA ASP A 106 5.88 -16.04 0.69
C ASP A 106 4.40 -15.63 0.74
N ALA A 107 3.93 -15.05 1.84
CA ALA A 107 2.60 -14.45 1.92
C ALA A 107 2.47 -13.23 1.00
N ALA A 108 3.45 -12.34 0.99
CA ALA A 108 3.49 -11.17 0.10
C ALA A 108 3.54 -11.57 -1.39
N ALA A 109 4.24 -12.65 -1.73
CA ALA A 109 4.28 -13.19 -3.09
C ALA A 109 2.89 -13.64 -3.58
N GLN A 110 2.02 -14.14 -2.69
CA GLN A 110 0.64 -14.50 -3.06
C GLN A 110 -0.17 -13.28 -3.51
N VAL A 111 0.06 -12.11 -2.91
CA VAL A 111 -0.58 -10.86 -3.33
C VAL A 111 -0.21 -10.54 -4.79
N THR A 112 1.07 -10.52 -5.12
CA THR A 112 1.51 -10.15 -6.48
C THR A 112 1.21 -11.22 -7.52
N THR A 113 1.29 -12.51 -7.18
CA THR A 113 0.92 -13.59 -8.10
C THR A 113 -0.58 -13.70 -8.36
N SER A 114 -1.42 -13.17 -7.47
CA SER A 114 -2.87 -13.05 -7.69
C SER A 114 -3.27 -11.85 -8.58
N GLY A 115 -2.30 -11.12 -9.12
CA GLY A 115 -2.52 -9.95 -9.98
C GLY A 115 -2.83 -8.67 -9.21
N LEU A 116 -2.57 -8.65 -7.89
CA LEU A 116 -2.67 -7.44 -7.06
C LEU A 116 -1.31 -6.73 -7.02
N LEU A 117 -1.33 -5.45 -6.71
CA LEU A 117 -0.11 -4.67 -6.54
C LEU A 117 0.30 -4.65 -5.07
N LEU A 118 1.60 -4.80 -4.82
CA LEU A 118 2.20 -4.64 -3.51
C LEU A 118 3.42 -3.72 -3.64
N VAL A 119 3.43 -2.61 -2.89
CA VAL A 119 4.60 -1.71 -2.80
C VAL A 119 5.20 -1.84 -1.42
N GLU A 120 6.48 -2.22 -1.37
CA GLU A 120 7.26 -2.21 -0.13
C GLU A 120 7.68 -0.78 0.19
N VAL A 121 7.47 -0.33 1.44
CA VAL A 121 7.88 1.01 1.88
C VAL A 121 8.74 0.96 3.13
N HIS A 122 9.66 1.92 3.24
CA HIS A 122 10.44 2.18 4.45
C HIS A 122 10.50 3.69 4.69
N LEU A 123 10.41 4.11 5.95
CA LEU A 123 10.52 5.53 6.34
C LEU A 123 11.94 6.05 6.13
N SER A 124 12.94 5.29 6.61
CA SER A 124 14.36 5.60 6.41
C SER A 124 14.89 4.97 5.12
N ASN A 125 16.07 5.41 4.69
CA ASN A 125 16.80 4.74 3.61
C ASN A 125 17.61 3.55 4.19
N PRO A 126 17.24 2.29 3.93
CA PRO A 126 17.94 1.13 4.50
C PRO A 126 19.42 1.07 4.05
N ALA A 127 19.73 1.55 2.85
CA ALA A 127 21.09 1.53 2.32
C ALA A 127 22.07 2.47 3.06
N SER A 128 21.56 3.45 3.82
CA SER A 128 22.38 4.34 4.64
C SER A 128 22.55 3.86 6.09
N ARG A 129 22.05 2.70 6.43
CA ARG A 129 22.04 2.14 7.78
C ARG A 129 22.96 0.93 7.90
N GLU A 130 22.78 0.12 8.93
CA GLU A 130 23.60 -1.05 9.20
C GLU A 130 23.54 -2.07 8.03
N SER A 131 24.63 -2.73 7.74
CA SER A 131 24.79 -3.58 6.55
C SER A 131 23.73 -4.67 6.42
N PHE A 132 23.22 -5.23 7.56
CA PHE A 132 22.15 -6.23 7.51
C PHE A 132 20.82 -5.69 6.95
N ARG A 133 20.63 -4.34 6.94
CA ARG A 133 19.43 -3.70 6.39
C ARG A 133 19.49 -3.49 4.89
N HIS A 134 20.63 -3.72 4.26
CA HIS A 134 20.77 -3.53 2.81
C HIS A 134 20.08 -4.62 1.98
N TYR A 135 19.66 -5.70 2.61
CA TYR A 135 18.98 -6.80 1.95
C TYR A 135 17.52 -6.89 2.38
N SER A 136 16.64 -6.99 1.40
CA SER A 136 15.20 -7.26 1.58
C SER A 136 14.84 -8.57 0.91
N VAL A 137 14.20 -9.48 1.64
CA VAL A 137 13.61 -10.70 1.06
C VAL A 137 12.29 -10.40 0.36
N VAL A 138 11.66 -9.27 0.68
CA VAL A 138 10.35 -8.84 0.12
C VAL A 138 10.50 -8.06 -1.19
N ALA A 139 11.53 -7.21 -1.30
CA ALA A 139 11.69 -6.31 -2.46
C ALA A 139 11.64 -7.02 -3.81
N GLY A 140 12.21 -8.21 -3.90
CA GLY A 140 12.26 -8.99 -5.16
C GLY A 140 10.91 -9.52 -5.65
N ILE A 141 9.90 -9.59 -4.77
CA ILE A 141 8.53 -10.05 -5.12
C ILE A 141 7.51 -8.90 -5.11
N ALA A 142 7.88 -7.73 -4.61
CA ALA A 142 7.03 -6.55 -4.63
C ALA A 142 6.91 -5.97 -6.03
N THR A 143 5.84 -5.24 -6.30
CA THR A 143 5.65 -4.45 -7.53
C THR A 143 6.71 -3.35 -7.64
N GLY A 144 7.14 -2.81 -6.50
CA GLY A 144 8.19 -1.81 -6.39
C GLY A 144 8.49 -1.50 -4.93
N THR A 145 9.55 -0.72 -4.71
CA THR A 145 10.01 -0.30 -3.37
C THR A 145 10.19 1.21 -3.32
N ILE A 146 9.74 1.84 -2.23
CA ILE A 146 9.91 3.27 -1.96
C ILE A 146 10.44 3.42 -0.54
N ALA A 147 11.57 4.12 -0.37
CA ALA A 147 12.24 4.23 0.92
C ALA A 147 12.94 5.58 1.09
N GLY A 148 13.06 6.06 2.34
CA GLY A 148 13.89 7.19 2.69
C GLY A 148 13.19 8.55 2.75
N PHE A 149 11.88 8.61 2.53
CA PHE A 149 11.12 9.87 2.48
C PHE A 149 10.18 10.06 3.69
N GLY A 150 10.44 9.37 4.81
CA GLY A 150 9.55 9.45 5.96
C GLY A 150 8.13 9.03 5.60
N PHE A 151 7.11 9.75 6.08
CA PHE A 151 5.71 9.48 5.75
C PHE A 151 5.36 9.69 4.27
N ASP A 152 6.12 10.54 3.57
CA ASP A 152 5.97 10.68 2.11
C ASP A 152 6.20 9.37 1.35
N SER A 153 6.95 8.40 1.92
CA SER A 153 7.08 7.07 1.32
C SER A 153 5.72 6.39 1.13
N TYR A 154 4.80 6.52 2.10
CA TYR A 154 3.43 5.99 1.98
C TYR A 154 2.60 6.76 0.95
N ARG A 155 2.66 8.09 0.97
CA ARG A 155 1.95 8.92 0.01
C ARG A 155 2.38 8.62 -1.43
N LEU A 156 3.68 8.49 -1.65
CA LEU A 156 4.25 8.12 -2.96
C LEU A 156 3.83 6.71 -3.38
N ALA A 157 3.78 5.75 -2.46
CA ALA A 157 3.32 4.39 -2.74
C ALA A 157 1.84 4.35 -3.12
N LEU A 158 0.97 5.03 -2.38
CA LEU A 158 -0.45 5.16 -2.71
C LEU A 158 -0.65 5.82 -4.08
N GLY A 159 0.10 6.89 -4.38
CA GLY A 159 0.08 7.54 -5.69
C GLY A 159 0.53 6.62 -6.83
N ALA A 160 1.60 5.85 -6.61
CA ALA A 160 2.09 4.89 -7.60
C ALA A 160 1.08 3.77 -7.87
N LEU A 161 0.42 3.24 -6.81
CA LEU A 161 -0.66 2.26 -6.95
C LEU A 161 -1.83 2.84 -7.73
N ALA A 162 -2.33 4.00 -7.32
CA ALA A 162 -3.46 4.65 -7.96
C ALA A 162 -3.20 4.92 -9.45
N HIS A 163 -1.98 5.39 -9.79
CA HIS A 163 -1.58 5.61 -11.17
C HIS A 163 -1.55 4.31 -12.00
N LYS A 164 -0.99 3.23 -11.45
CA LYS A 164 -0.95 1.93 -12.14
C LYS A 164 -2.33 1.30 -12.36
N LEU A 165 -3.33 1.67 -11.57
CA LEU A 165 -4.69 1.14 -11.62
C LEU A 165 -5.62 1.98 -12.52
N GLN A 166 -5.14 3.11 -13.01
CA GLN A 166 -5.86 3.86 -14.04
C GLN A 166 -5.82 3.08 -15.37
N PRO A 167 -6.94 3.07 -16.12
CA PRO A 167 -7.01 2.39 -17.42
C PRO A 167 -6.10 3.02 -18.46
#